data_04d8e677d1c2095e46fdbdceb754c4e4
#
_entry.id   04d8e677d1c2095e46fdbdceb754c4e4
#
_cell.length_a   1.000
_cell.length_b   1.000
_cell.length_c   1.000
_cell.angle_alpha   90.00
_cell.angle_beta   90.00
_cell.angle_gamma   90.00
#
_symmetry.space_group_name_H-M   'P 1'
#
loop_
_entity.id
_entity.type
_entity.pdbx_description
1 polymer ?
#
loop_
_entity_poly.entity_id
_entity_poly.type
_entity_poly.pdbx_seq_one_letter_code
_entity_poly.pdbx_strand_id
1 'polypeptide(L)'
;MIPLILLIIIPSAFFAAIAVFRRYGRILSTVSALAGLALILFIFGSSLISGSAAVISQSYSYIPSLGIQFTLSVSNISLVLLLMASIILLATSLSGNMGLEKETLSSLLIVLFQIGAYGLFISGNFFIFFIFWDIGVIAPFFMINVLGSANRRIASYKFILYELFSSALLLTAIILVYFYSPGHTLNIYSLAGLYSSMPIYIQETIFSLFFIAFMINMPLFPLHTWLPDAHSEASTQGSMMLSGILTKFGGFGMLLIFITMPIARSFSLYIAALATISAFYAAFLMMRQRDIKRIVAHTTIIEMSIIMFSIATMTAIGYEGALYGMLSHGLVVALMFLAAGGIEHMFHERNIGVLKGLSKYSKTTSYVFLIGIFVMSGLPLTTGFVSDLLIFIGGINAFGIYGIVPLFSLILLAGFMYLVINRSFFANKQPTKPSEHLPQAAKAGYAILLLSIFIFGILPFIVLNLVNSSIL
;
A
#
# COMPACT_ATOMS: atom_id res chain seq x y z
N MET A 1 -7.74 -24.55 -14.84
CA MET A 1 -7.28 -23.14 -14.65
C MET A 1 -8.38 -22.41 -13.91
N ILE A 2 -8.10 -21.77 -12.77
CA ILE A 2 -9.14 -21.00 -12.02
C ILE A 2 -9.42 -19.71 -12.80
N PRO A 3 -10.69 -19.35 -12.99
CA PRO A 3 -11.05 -18.08 -13.58
C PRO A 3 -10.61 -16.91 -12.67
N LEU A 4 -9.71 -16.02 -13.14
CA LEU A 4 -9.23 -14.86 -12.39
C LEU A 4 -10.36 -13.91 -12.00
N ILE A 5 -11.42 -13.90 -12.75
CA ILE A 5 -12.61 -13.09 -12.48
C ILE A 5 -13.26 -13.44 -11.13
N LEU A 6 -13.00 -14.61 -10.54
CA LEU A 6 -13.47 -14.98 -9.22
C LEU A 6 -12.92 -14.06 -8.12
N LEU A 7 -11.72 -13.50 -8.30
CA LEU A 7 -11.16 -12.50 -7.39
C LEU A 7 -11.98 -11.20 -7.31
N ILE A 8 -12.82 -10.96 -8.33
CA ILE A 8 -13.75 -9.82 -8.36
C ILE A 8 -15.18 -10.26 -8.00
N ILE A 9 -15.65 -11.40 -8.53
CA ILE A 9 -17.03 -11.88 -8.34
C ILE A 9 -17.28 -12.24 -6.88
N ILE A 10 -16.35 -12.92 -6.22
CA ILE A 10 -16.53 -13.36 -4.81
C ILE A 10 -16.76 -12.13 -3.90
N PRO A 11 -15.87 -11.13 -3.83
CA PRO A 11 -16.13 -9.97 -2.99
C PRO A 11 -17.36 -9.17 -3.44
N SER A 12 -17.69 -9.13 -4.74
CA SER A 12 -18.91 -8.47 -5.22
C SER A 12 -20.18 -9.16 -4.71
N ALA A 13 -20.19 -10.50 -4.65
CA ALA A 13 -21.29 -11.25 -4.06
C ALA A 13 -21.44 -10.99 -2.56
N PHE A 14 -20.32 -10.91 -1.82
CA PHE A 14 -20.34 -10.54 -0.41
C PHE A 14 -20.77 -9.09 -0.19
N PHE A 15 -20.40 -8.15 -1.06
CA PHE A 15 -20.88 -6.77 -1.01
C PHE A 15 -22.41 -6.73 -1.09
N ALA A 16 -23.00 -7.43 -2.06
CA ALA A 16 -24.44 -7.55 -2.20
C ALA A 16 -25.09 -8.24 -0.98
N ALA A 17 -24.47 -9.32 -0.46
CA ALA A 17 -24.95 -10.02 0.72
C ALA A 17 -24.96 -9.11 1.97
N ILE A 18 -23.94 -8.26 2.18
CA ILE A 18 -23.88 -7.30 3.30
C ILE A 18 -24.99 -6.24 3.16
N ALA A 19 -25.28 -5.77 1.94
CA ALA A 19 -26.34 -4.80 1.71
C ALA A 19 -27.72 -5.34 2.11
N VAL A 20 -27.95 -6.65 1.91
CA VAL A 20 -29.18 -7.35 2.30
C VAL A 20 -29.16 -7.75 3.77
N PHE A 21 -28.13 -8.44 4.22
CA PHE A 21 -28.00 -9.02 5.57
C PHE A 21 -27.15 -8.14 6.48
N ARG A 22 -27.55 -6.90 6.68
CA ARG A 22 -26.81 -5.84 7.40
C ARG A 22 -26.28 -6.26 8.78
N ARG A 23 -27.05 -7.07 9.52
CA ARG A 23 -26.68 -7.58 10.86
C ARG A 23 -25.40 -8.41 10.86
N TYR A 24 -25.10 -9.07 9.75
CA TYR A 24 -23.94 -9.96 9.61
C TYR A 24 -22.78 -9.30 8.84
N GLY A 25 -22.80 -7.98 8.66
CA GLY A 25 -21.84 -7.24 7.82
C GLY A 25 -20.40 -7.58 8.12
N ARG A 26 -19.99 -7.59 9.40
CA ARG A 26 -18.63 -7.92 9.82
C ARG A 26 -18.25 -9.37 9.52
N ILE A 27 -19.14 -10.32 9.79
CA ILE A 27 -18.88 -11.74 9.51
C ILE A 27 -18.69 -11.92 8.00
N LEU A 28 -19.59 -11.35 7.20
CA LEU A 28 -19.54 -11.45 5.75
C LEU A 28 -18.30 -10.79 5.15
N SER A 29 -17.88 -9.62 5.64
CA SER A 29 -16.64 -9.00 5.19
C SER A 29 -15.39 -9.81 5.57
N THR A 30 -15.37 -10.43 6.75
CA THR A 30 -14.29 -11.33 7.17
C THR A 30 -14.25 -12.60 6.32
N VAL A 31 -15.41 -13.19 6.01
CA VAL A 31 -15.50 -14.37 5.14
C VAL A 31 -15.06 -14.01 3.71
N SER A 32 -15.42 -12.83 3.20
CA SER A 32 -14.96 -12.32 1.91
C SER A 32 -13.42 -12.23 1.86
N ALA A 33 -12.81 -11.64 2.91
CA ALA A 33 -11.36 -11.52 3.01
C ALA A 33 -10.68 -12.89 3.12
N LEU A 34 -11.23 -13.83 3.87
CA LEU A 34 -10.75 -15.22 3.97
C LEU A 34 -10.85 -15.96 2.64
N ALA A 35 -11.99 -15.85 1.95
CA ALA A 35 -12.18 -16.48 0.64
C ALA A 35 -11.19 -15.93 -0.41
N GLY A 36 -10.97 -14.60 -0.40
CA GLY A 36 -9.97 -13.97 -1.25
C GLY A 36 -8.56 -14.45 -0.94
N LEU A 37 -8.18 -14.49 0.34
CA LEU A 37 -6.87 -14.99 0.77
C LEU A 37 -6.66 -16.47 0.38
N ALA A 38 -7.67 -17.33 0.60
CA ALA A 38 -7.58 -18.73 0.23
C ALA A 38 -7.38 -18.93 -1.27
N LEU A 39 -8.09 -18.17 -2.11
CA LEU A 39 -7.95 -18.21 -3.56
C LEU A 39 -6.56 -17.74 -4.00
N ILE A 40 -6.05 -16.66 -3.40
CA ILE A 40 -4.71 -16.13 -3.70
C ILE A 40 -3.63 -17.10 -3.23
N LEU A 41 -3.74 -17.70 -2.05
CA LEU A 41 -2.80 -18.73 -1.58
C LEU A 41 -2.81 -19.97 -2.49
N PHE A 42 -3.95 -20.35 -3.05
CA PHE A 42 -4.01 -21.43 -4.03
C PHE A 42 -3.27 -21.07 -5.33
N ILE A 43 -3.47 -19.86 -5.87
CA ILE A 43 -2.75 -19.38 -7.07
C ILE A 43 -1.25 -19.27 -6.76
N PHE A 44 -0.89 -18.74 -5.61
CA PHE A 44 0.49 -18.60 -5.14
C PHE A 44 1.19 -19.96 -5.02
N GLY A 45 0.55 -20.94 -4.38
CA GLY A 45 1.09 -22.30 -4.25
C GLY A 45 1.25 -22.99 -5.61
N SER A 46 0.30 -22.80 -6.53
CA SER A 46 0.39 -23.36 -7.87
C SER A 46 1.55 -22.75 -8.68
N SER A 47 1.82 -21.45 -8.51
CA SER A 47 2.95 -20.77 -9.15
C SER A 47 4.30 -21.24 -8.61
N LEU A 48 4.40 -21.47 -7.30
CA LEU A 48 5.63 -22.02 -6.68
C LEU A 48 5.94 -23.45 -7.17
N ILE A 49 4.91 -24.30 -7.32
CA ILE A 49 5.08 -25.71 -7.75
C ILE A 49 5.43 -25.80 -9.24
N SER A 50 4.81 -24.98 -10.07
CA SER A 50 5.03 -25.01 -11.53
C SER A 50 6.37 -24.43 -11.95
N GLY A 51 7.04 -23.65 -11.10
CA GLY A 51 8.29 -22.97 -11.41
C GLY A 51 8.19 -22.02 -12.61
N SER A 52 6.97 -21.79 -13.11
CA SER A 52 6.74 -20.99 -14.31
C SER A 52 6.49 -19.54 -13.95
N ALA A 53 7.32 -18.65 -14.50
CA ALA A 53 7.08 -17.19 -14.55
C ALA A 53 5.89 -16.79 -15.46
N ALA A 54 4.95 -17.71 -15.69
CA ALA A 54 3.89 -17.49 -16.64
C ALA A 54 2.88 -16.45 -16.11
N VAL A 55 2.77 -15.34 -16.81
CA VAL A 55 1.63 -14.43 -16.67
C VAL A 55 0.36 -15.20 -17.03
N ILE A 56 -0.46 -15.52 -16.04
CA ILE A 56 -1.78 -16.10 -16.28
C ILE A 56 -2.67 -14.97 -16.77
N SER A 57 -3.10 -15.02 -18.04
CA SER A 57 -3.95 -13.98 -18.65
C SER A 57 -5.25 -14.58 -19.16
N GLN A 58 -6.34 -13.83 -18.96
CA GLN A 58 -7.69 -14.13 -19.45
C GLN A 58 -8.28 -12.85 -20.02
N SER A 59 -8.71 -12.90 -21.28
CA SER A 59 -9.26 -11.74 -21.99
C SER A 59 -10.69 -12.02 -22.44
N TYR A 60 -11.54 -11.02 -22.24
CA TYR A 60 -12.93 -11.00 -22.67
C TYR A 60 -13.17 -9.77 -23.52
N SER A 61 -14.00 -9.87 -24.56
CA SER A 61 -14.38 -8.71 -25.37
C SER A 61 -15.22 -7.75 -24.51
N TYR A 62 -14.80 -6.46 -24.42
CA TYR A 62 -15.50 -5.46 -23.59
C TYR A 62 -16.12 -4.34 -24.44
N ILE A 63 -15.30 -3.62 -25.21
CA ILE A 63 -15.77 -2.60 -26.16
C ILE A 63 -15.21 -2.93 -27.55
N PRO A 64 -15.89 -3.79 -28.34
CA PRO A 64 -15.36 -4.26 -29.62
C PRO A 64 -15.08 -3.13 -30.62
N SER A 65 -15.91 -2.09 -30.62
CA SER A 65 -15.75 -0.93 -31.51
C SER A 65 -14.45 -0.14 -31.30
N LEU A 66 -13.87 -0.21 -30.12
CA LEU A 66 -12.60 0.42 -29.78
C LEU A 66 -11.44 -0.59 -29.64
N GLY A 67 -11.68 -1.88 -29.86
CA GLY A 67 -10.69 -2.92 -29.64
C GLY A 67 -10.32 -3.14 -28.17
N ILE A 68 -11.08 -2.58 -27.21
CA ILE A 68 -10.78 -2.67 -25.80
C ILE A 68 -11.27 -4.02 -25.25
N GLN A 69 -10.33 -4.78 -24.67
CA GLN A 69 -10.59 -6.06 -24.05
C GLN A 69 -10.57 -5.91 -22.51
N PHE A 70 -11.45 -6.65 -21.82
CA PHE A 70 -11.39 -6.83 -20.38
C PHE A 70 -10.36 -7.92 -20.11
N THR A 71 -9.09 -7.50 -19.93
CA THR A 71 -7.97 -8.41 -19.73
C THR A 71 -7.60 -8.44 -18.26
N LEU A 72 -7.68 -9.62 -17.68
CA LEU A 72 -7.19 -9.92 -16.32
C LEU A 72 -5.90 -10.72 -16.45
N SER A 73 -4.87 -10.32 -15.71
CA SER A 73 -3.58 -11.01 -15.71
C SER A 73 -2.96 -10.98 -14.32
N VAL A 74 -2.35 -12.08 -13.94
CA VAL A 74 -1.60 -12.19 -12.69
C VAL A 74 -0.15 -12.46 -13.04
N SER A 75 0.69 -11.48 -12.78
CA SER A 75 2.15 -11.62 -12.77
C SER A 75 2.63 -11.97 -11.36
N ASN A 76 3.88 -12.37 -11.22
CA ASN A 76 4.47 -12.60 -9.90
C ASN A 76 4.49 -11.33 -9.04
N ILE A 77 4.69 -10.15 -9.64
CA ILE A 77 4.57 -8.85 -8.96
C ILE A 77 3.15 -8.67 -8.42
N SER A 78 2.13 -8.89 -9.27
CA SER A 78 0.72 -8.81 -8.87
C SER A 78 0.40 -9.75 -7.72
N LEU A 79 0.94 -10.98 -7.77
CA LEU A 79 0.66 -12.03 -6.79
C LEU A 79 1.17 -11.67 -5.39
N VAL A 80 2.37 -11.08 -5.28
CA VAL A 80 2.92 -10.60 -4.01
C VAL A 80 2.05 -9.48 -3.42
N LEU A 81 1.61 -8.54 -4.25
CA LEU A 81 0.77 -7.43 -3.81
C LEU A 81 -0.65 -7.89 -3.45
N LEU A 82 -1.22 -8.86 -4.16
CA LEU A 82 -2.49 -9.49 -3.82
C LEU A 82 -2.40 -10.23 -2.48
N LEU A 83 -1.32 -10.97 -2.24
CA LEU A 83 -1.10 -11.66 -0.97
C LEU A 83 -1.04 -10.66 0.19
N MET A 84 -0.24 -9.61 0.06
CA MET A 84 -0.17 -8.52 1.02
C MET A 84 -1.54 -7.89 1.28
N ALA A 85 -2.27 -7.52 0.22
CA ALA A 85 -3.57 -6.89 0.33
C ALA A 85 -4.58 -7.78 1.05
N SER A 86 -4.57 -9.10 0.75
CA SER A 86 -5.48 -10.07 1.38
C SER A 86 -5.23 -10.22 2.88
N ILE A 87 -3.96 -10.28 3.29
CA ILE A 87 -3.58 -10.35 4.70
C ILE A 87 -4.04 -9.09 5.45
N ILE A 88 -3.81 -7.91 4.86
CA ILE A 88 -4.21 -6.64 5.46
C ILE A 88 -5.73 -6.52 5.54
N LEU A 89 -6.46 -6.89 4.48
CA LEU A 89 -7.92 -6.86 4.47
C LEU A 89 -8.52 -7.82 5.51
N LEU A 90 -7.93 -9.01 5.67
CA LEU A 90 -8.34 -9.94 6.71
C LEU A 90 -8.08 -9.35 8.11
N ALA A 91 -6.90 -8.82 8.37
CA ALA A 91 -6.60 -8.16 9.64
C ALA A 91 -7.53 -6.96 9.90
N THR A 92 -7.85 -6.19 8.86
CA THR A 92 -8.75 -5.03 8.94
C THR A 92 -10.19 -5.44 9.27
N SER A 93 -10.73 -6.47 8.61
CA SER A 93 -12.08 -6.96 8.88
C SER A 93 -12.20 -7.61 10.25
N LEU A 94 -11.16 -8.32 10.71
CA LEU A 94 -11.11 -8.94 12.04
C LEU A 94 -10.94 -7.91 13.16
N SER A 95 -10.24 -6.80 12.94
CA SER A 95 -9.92 -5.82 13.99
C SER A 95 -11.14 -5.23 14.70
N GLY A 96 -12.31 -5.32 14.11
CA GLY A 96 -13.58 -4.86 14.66
C GLY A 96 -13.75 -3.34 14.65
N ASN A 97 -14.88 -2.93 15.17
CA ASN A 97 -15.32 -1.54 15.09
C ASN A 97 -14.81 -0.67 16.21
N MET A 98 -13.60 -0.58 16.52
CA MET A 98 -13.07 0.29 17.57
C MET A 98 -13.86 1.63 17.70
N GLY A 99 -15.05 1.57 18.36
CA GLY A 99 -15.93 2.72 18.58
C GLY A 99 -16.76 3.21 17.37
N LEU A 100 -16.87 2.45 16.28
CA LEU A 100 -17.67 2.86 15.12
C LEU A 100 -19.14 2.48 15.27
N GLU A 101 -20.03 3.49 15.29
CA GLU A 101 -21.48 3.28 15.30
C GLU A 101 -22.03 2.64 14.01
N LYS A 102 -21.31 2.77 12.88
CA LYS A 102 -21.74 2.38 11.52
C LYS A 102 -21.02 1.12 11.02
N GLU A 103 -21.15 0.03 11.74
CA GLU A 103 -20.45 -1.23 11.43
C GLU A 103 -20.75 -1.79 10.04
N THR A 104 -22.02 -1.78 9.64
CA THR A 104 -22.44 -2.26 8.32
C THR A 104 -21.79 -1.44 7.19
N LEU A 105 -21.75 -0.12 7.35
CA LEU A 105 -21.11 0.74 6.34
C LEU A 105 -19.60 0.48 6.26
N SER A 106 -18.93 0.34 7.40
CA SER A 106 -17.51 -0.02 7.43
C SER A 106 -17.25 -1.35 6.70
N SER A 107 -18.08 -2.36 6.95
CA SER A 107 -17.98 -3.67 6.30
C SER A 107 -18.20 -3.60 4.78
N LEU A 108 -19.19 -2.82 4.32
CA LEU A 108 -19.40 -2.57 2.89
C LEU A 108 -18.19 -1.88 2.25
N LEU A 109 -17.63 -0.87 2.91
CA LEU A 109 -16.47 -0.13 2.39
C LEU A 109 -15.20 -1.00 2.35
N ILE A 110 -15.00 -1.91 3.31
CA ILE A 110 -13.89 -2.88 3.27
C ILE A 110 -14.01 -3.78 2.04
N VAL A 111 -15.21 -4.32 1.77
CA VAL A 111 -15.40 -5.22 0.63
C VAL A 111 -15.36 -4.46 -0.70
N LEU A 112 -15.89 -3.23 -0.76
CA LEU A 112 -15.76 -2.37 -1.95
C LEU A 112 -14.27 -2.09 -2.27
N PHE A 113 -13.48 -1.80 -1.24
CA PHE A 113 -12.04 -1.61 -1.39
C PHE A 113 -11.33 -2.89 -1.83
N GLN A 114 -11.76 -4.06 -1.34
CA GLN A 114 -11.24 -5.36 -1.77
C GLN A 114 -11.47 -5.57 -3.28
N ILE A 115 -12.65 -5.22 -3.80
CA ILE A 115 -12.95 -5.28 -5.24
C ILE A 115 -11.99 -4.40 -6.02
N GLY A 116 -11.82 -3.13 -5.61
CA GLY A 116 -10.90 -2.19 -6.25
C GLY A 116 -9.45 -2.68 -6.24
N ALA A 117 -8.95 -3.09 -5.07
CA ALA A 117 -7.57 -3.52 -4.89
C ALA A 117 -7.24 -4.81 -5.68
N TYR A 118 -8.10 -5.81 -5.60
CA TYR A 118 -7.89 -7.05 -6.36
C TYR A 118 -7.99 -6.81 -7.86
N GLY A 119 -9.03 -6.07 -8.29
CA GLY A 119 -9.21 -5.73 -9.70
C GLY A 119 -8.03 -4.96 -10.26
N LEU A 120 -7.46 -4.00 -9.52
CA LEU A 120 -6.30 -3.23 -9.95
C LEU A 120 -5.06 -4.12 -10.10
N PHE A 121 -4.73 -4.94 -9.09
CA PHE A 121 -3.52 -5.76 -9.13
C PHE A 121 -3.58 -6.88 -10.17
N ILE A 122 -4.79 -7.30 -10.62
CA ILE A 122 -4.94 -8.28 -11.70
C ILE A 122 -5.24 -7.64 -13.07
N SER A 123 -5.20 -6.32 -13.20
CA SER A 123 -5.47 -5.64 -14.47
C SER A 123 -4.34 -5.88 -15.47
N GLY A 124 -4.65 -6.51 -16.60
CA GLY A 124 -3.73 -6.69 -17.73
C GLY A 124 -3.84 -5.58 -18.80
N ASN A 125 -4.72 -4.60 -18.58
CA ASN A 125 -5.02 -3.52 -19.50
C ASN A 125 -5.12 -2.21 -18.72
N PHE A 126 -4.52 -1.12 -19.22
CA PHE A 126 -4.52 0.17 -18.54
C PHE A 126 -5.93 0.78 -18.35
N PHE A 127 -6.88 0.49 -19.24
CA PHE A 127 -8.25 0.97 -19.06
C PHE A 127 -8.94 0.26 -17.87
N ILE A 128 -8.74 -1.05 -17.75
CA ILE A 128 -9.26 -1.82 -16.62
C ILE A 128 -8.56 -1.43 -15.31
N PHE A 129 -7.24 -1.17 -15.38
CA PHE A 129 -6.48 -0.62 -14.27
C PHE A 129 -7.09 0.69 -13.75
N PHE A 130 -7.44 1.61 -14.66
CA PHE A 130 -8.08 2.89 -14.34
C PHE A 130 -9.44 2.71 -13.65
N ILE A 131 -10.28 1.80 -14.16
CA ILE A 131 -11.59 1.53 -13.53
C ILE A 131 -11.44 1.06 -12.08
N PHE A 132 -10.54 0.10 -11.84
CA PHE A 132 -10.32 -0.42 -10.48
C PHE A 132 -9.54 0.53 -9.58
N TRP A 133 -8.73 1.42 -10.16
CA TRP A 133 -8.14 2.55 -9.45
C TRP A 133 -9.21 3.42 -8.81
N ASP A 134 -10.17 3.89 -9.60
CA ASP A 134 -11.24 4.76 -9.10
C ASP A 134 -12.16 4.04 -8.09
N ILE A 135 -12.51 2.76 -8.33
CA ILE A 135 -13.26 1.95 -7.36
C ILE A 135 -12.48 1.86 -6.02
N GLY A 136 -11.17 1.68 -6.07
CA GLY A 136 -10.31 1.62 -4.90
C GLY A 136 -10.23 2.94 -4.12
N VAL A 137 -10.38 4.08 -4.76
CA VAL A 137 -10.36 5.42 -4.12
C VAL A 137 -11.68 5.75 -3.42
N ILE A 138 -12.82 5.26 -3.93
CA ILE A 138 -14.15 5.57 -3.39
C ILE A 138 -14.31 5.11 -1.93
N ALA A 139 -13.87 3.89 -1.61
CA ALA A 139 -14.06 3.35 -0.27
C ALA A 139 -13.30 4.15 0.81
N PRO A 140 -12.01 4.46 0.67
CA PRO A 140 -11.28 5.32 1.60
C PRO A 140 -11.86 6.72 1.74
N PHE A 141 -12.36 7.32 0.65
CA PHE A 141 -13.03 8.61 0.72
C PHE A 141 -14.20 8.58 1.72
N PHE A 142 -15.08 7.59 1.61
CA PHE A 142 -16.21 7.44 2.54
C PHE A 142 -15.76 7.04 3.95
N MET A 143 -14.67 6.28 4.09
CA MET A 143 -14.10 5.96 5.41
C MET A 143 -13.55 7.19 6.14
N ILE A 144 -13.00 8.16 5.42
CA ILE A 144 -12.61 9.44 6.00
C ILE A 144 -13.84 10.31 6.25
N ASN A 145 -14.70 10.51 5.24
CA ASN A 145 -15.78 11.49 5.28
C ASN A 145 -16.90 11.13 6.26
N VAL A 146 -17.28 9.83 6.32
CA VAL A 146 -18.45 9.38 7.09
C VAL A 146 -18.07 8.72 8.41
N LEU A 147 -16.95 7.99 8.44
CA LEU A 147 -16.49 7.24 9.61
C LEU A 147 -15.33 7.92 10.35
N GLY A 148 -14.87 9.05 9.84
CA GLY A 148 -13.74 9.80 10.39
C GLY A 148 -14.10 10.70 11.58
N SER A 149 -13.05 11.34 12.15
CA SER A 149 -13.13 12.19 13.34
C SER A 149 -13.52 13.63 13.04
N ALA A 150 -13.15 14.59 13.87
CA ALA A 150 -13.71 15.95 13.91
C ALA A 150 -13.54 16.74 12.58
N ASN A 151 -12.35 16.68 11.95
CA ASN A 151 -12.04 17.42 10.72
C ASN A 151 -12.22 16.59 9.44
N ARG A 152 -12.94 15.48 9.54
CA ARG A 152 -13.13 14.50 8.45
C ARG A 152 -13.52 15.08 7.09
N ARG A 153 -14.35 16.14 7.08
CA ARG A 153 -14.80 16.77 5.83
C ARG A 153 -13.65 17.42 5.08
N ILE A 154 -12.83 18.22 5.77
CA ILE A 154 -11.68 18.91 5.16
C ILE A 154 -10.68 17.89 4.67
N ALA A 155 -10.37 16.88 5.50
CA ALA A 155 -9.43 15.82 5.15
C ALA A 155 -9.91 14.99 3.95
N SER A 156 -11.19 14.61 3.90
CA SER A 156 -11.74 13.83 2.80
C SER A 156 -11.82 14.62 1.49
N TYR A 157 -12.18 15.91 1.53
CA TYR A 157 -12.17 16.75 0.33
C TYR A 157 -10.74 16.96 -0.18
N LYS A 158 -9.76 17.17 0.71
CA LYS A 158 -8.36 17.24 0.30
C LYS A 158 -7.92 15.94 -0.35
N PHE A 159 -8.20 14.79 0.26
CA PHE A 159 -7.91 13.47 -0.29
C PHE A 159 -8.51 13.29 -1.69
N ILE A 160 -9.83 13.48 -1.83
CA ILE A 160 -10.50 13.21 -3.11
C ILE A 160 -10.06 14.17 -4.22
N LEU A 161 -9.71 15.42 -3.92
CA LEU A 161 -9.19 16.35 -4.92
C LEU A 161 -7.84 15.92 -5.45
N TYR A 162 -6.94 15.42 -4.59
CA TYR A 162 -5.66 14.85 -5.02
C TYR A 162 -5.86 13.60 -5.88
N GLU A 163 -6.74 12.70 -5.46
CA GLU A 163 -6.99 11.45 -6.19
C GLU A 163 -7.72 11.70 -7.52
N LEU A 164 -8.68 12.63 -7.59
CA LEU A 164 -9.32 13.01 -8.87
C LEU A 164 -8.33 13.64 -9.84
N PHE A 165 -7.41 14.46 -9.34
CA PHE A 165 -6.35 15.02 -10.18
C PHE A 165 -5.40 13.93 -10.69
N SER A 166 -5.02 12.99 -9.83
CA SER A 166 -4.26 11.79 -10.19
C SER A 166 -4.98 10.97 -11.26
N SER A 167 -6.27 10.70 -11.07
CA SER A 167 -7.12 9.95 -11.98
C SER A 167 -7.25 10.63 -13.34
N ALA A 168 -7.39 11.96 -13.38
CA ALA A 168 -7.43 12.72 -14.64
C ALA A 168 -6.11 12.63 -15.43
N LEU A 169 -4.96 12.71 -14.74
CA LEU A 169 -3.65 12.53 -15.38
C LEU A 169 -3.47 11.10 -15.89
N LEU A 170 -3.86 10.11 -15.10
CA LEU A 170 -3.83 8.70 -15.46
C LEU A 170 -4.68 8.43 -16.71
N LEU A 171 -5.92 8.92 -16.76
CA LEU A 171 -6.80 8.77 -17.92
C LEU A 171 -6.21 9.46 -19.15
N THR A 172 -5.66 10.66 -19.00
CA THR A 172 -5.00 11.39 -20.10
C THR A 172 -3.84 10.59 -20.67
N ALA A 173 -2.99 10.01 -19.82
CA ALA A 173 -1.90 9.14 -20.25
C ALA A 173 -2.42 7.92 -21.02
N ILE A 174 -3.48 7.26 -20.54
CA ILE A 174 -4.10 6.10 -21.17
C ILE A 174 -4.67 6.47 -22.56
N ILE A 175 -5.31 7.62 -22.68
CA ILE A 175 -5.83 8.11 -23.98
C ILE A 175 -4.67 8.33 -24.97
N LEU A 176 -3.56 8.93 -24.54
CA LEU A 176 -2.38 9.10 -25.39
C LEU A 176 -1.78 7.75 -25.79
N VAL A 177 -1.66 6.80 -24.86
CA VAL A 177 -1.23 5.43 -25.17
C VAL A 177 -2.13 4.82 -26.23
N TYR A 178 -3.45 4.93 -26.11
CA TYR A 178 -4.39 4.39 -27.08
C TYR A 178 -4.17 4.97 -28.49
N PHE A 179 -4.07 6.28 -28.61
CA PHE A 179 -3.93 6.92 -29.92
C PHE A 179 -2.57 6.72 -30.58
N TYR A 180 -1.51 6.61 -29.80
CA TYR A 180 -0.13 6.52 -30.32
C TYR A 180 0.42 5.09 -30.34
N SER A 181 -0.24 4.12 -29.72
CA SER A 181 0.20 2.72 -29.81
C SER A 181 -0.21 2.08 -31.13
N PRO A 182 0.66 1.30 -31.77
CA PRO A 182 0.29 0.50 -32.93
C PRO A 182 -0.89 -0.43 -32.61
N GLY A 183 -1.94 -0.37 -33.46
CA GLY A 183 -3.15 -1.18 -33.26
C GLY A 183 -4.03 -0.76 -32.08
N HIS A 184 -3.85 0.45 -31.54
CA HIS A 184 -4.65 1.01 -30.44
C HIS A 184 -4.71 0.11 -29.19
N THR A 185 -3.63 -0.63 -28.91
CA THR A 185 -3.58 -1.54 -27.78
C THR A 185 -3.38 -0.80 -26.44
N LEU A 186 -4.09 -1.26 -25.42
CA LEU A 186 -3.92 -0.83 -24.02
C LEU A 186 -3.41 -1.97 -23.13
N ASN A 187 -3.06 -3.13 -23.71
CA ASN A 187 -2.52 -4.26 -22.96
C ASN A 187 -1.12 -3.92 -22.43
N ILE A 188 -0.96 -3.96 -21.10
CA ILE A 188 0.23 -3.51 -20.38
C ILE A 188 1.48 -4.27 -20.85
N TYR A 189 1.37 -5.59 -21.01
CA TYR A 189 2.51 -6.45 -21.34
C TYR A 189 2.93 -6.35 -22.81
N SER A 190 1.98 -6.16 -23.72
CA SER A 190 2.31 -5.98 -25.14
C SER A 190 2.90 -4.60 -25.44
N LEU A 191 2.57 -3.58 -24.64
CA LEU A 191 3.08 -2.23 -24.82
C LEU A 191 4.58 -2.09 -24.56
N ALA A 192 5.19 -2.94 -23.75
CA ALA A 192 6.62 -2.89 -23.43
C ALA A 192 7.51 -2.83 -24.70
N GLY A 193 7.17 -3.60 -25.75
CA GLY A 193 7.88 -3.57 -27.03
C GLY A 193 7.45 -2.44 -27.98
N LEU A 194 6.31 -1.79 -27.73
CA LEU A 194 5.71 -0.83 -28.64
C LEU A 194 6.01 0.64 -28.29
N TYR A 195 6.37 0.94 -27.06
CA TYR A 195 6.70 2.33 -26.67
C TYR A 195 7.82 2.94 -27.51
N SER A 196 8.84 2.15 -27.86
CA SER A 196 9.98 2.62 -28.65
C SER A 196 9.61 3.04 -30.08
N SER A 197 8.43 2.63 -30.59
CA SER A 197 7.94 3.06 -31.93
C SER A 197 7.25 4.42 -31.90
N MET A 198 6.92 4.96 -30.72
CA MET A 198 6.29 6.26 -30.58
C MET A 198 7.32 7.39 -30.69
N PRO A 199 6.95 8.59 -31.17
CA PRO A 199 7.82 9.78 -31.11
C PRO A 199 8.30 10.05 -29.67
N ILE A 200 9.57 10.45 -29.49
CA ILE A 200 10.19 10.58 -28.17
C ILE A 200 9.43 11.56 -27.26
N TYR A 201 8.95 12.69 -27.80
CA TYR A 201 8.17 13.66 -27.02
C TYR A 201 6.83 13.10 -26.54
N ILE A 202 6.24 12.15 -27.25
CA ILE A 202 5.05 11.44 -26.82
C ILE A 202 5.38 10.46 -25.69
N GLN A 203 6.50 9.71 -25.80
CA GLN A 203 6.95 8.82 -24.73
C GLN A 203 7.21 9.62 -23.45
N GLU A 204 7.90 10.77 -23.53
CA GLU A 204 8.18 11.66 -22.40
C GLU A 204 6.88 12.21 -21.78
N THR A 205 5.92 12.61 -22.61
CA THR A 205 4.62 13.12 -22.13
C THR A 205 3.84 12.03 -21.41
N ILE A 206 3.70 10.85 -22.01
CA ILE A 206 2.99 9.71 -21.40
C ILE A 206 3.65 9.31 -20.09
N PHE A 207 4.99 9.17 -20.07
CA PHE A 207 5.72 8.83 -18.86
C PHE A 207 5.52 9.86 -17.76
N SER A 208 5.60 11.15 -18.08
CA SER A 208 5.44 12.24 -17.10
C SER A 208 4.03 12.28 -16.51
N LEU A 209 3.00 12.05 -17.33
CA LEU A 209 1.60 12.00 -16.87
C LEU A 209 1.38 10.81 -15.91
N PHE A 210 1.82 9.61 -16.29
CA PHE A 210 1.77 8.44 -15.41
C PHE A 210 2.58 8.67 -14.13
N PHE A 211 3.80 9.19 -14.25
CA PHE A 211 4.68 9.45 -13.12
C PHE A 211 4.02 10.39 -12.10
N ILE A 212 3.47 11.53 -12.55
CA ILE A 212 2.80 12.48 -11.65
C ILE A 212 1.54 11.87 -11.03
N ALA A 213 0.74 11.14 -11.81
CA ALA A 213 -0.44 10.44 -11.29
C ALA A 213 -0.06 9.47 -10.15
N PHE A 214 0.89 8.58 -10.39
CA PHE A 214 1.31 7.61 -9.40
C PHE A 214 2.06 8.24 -8.21
N MET A 215 2.80 9.35 -8.44
CA MET A 215 3.49 10.11 -7.41
C MET A 215 2.52 10.72 -6.38
N ILE A 216 1.32 11.11 -6.79
CA ILE A 216 0.27 11.59 -5.88
C ILE A 216 -0.14 10.48 -4.92
N ASN A 217 -0.47 9.32 -5.45
CA ASN A 217 -0.94 8.18 -4.66
C ASN A 217 0.19 7.56 -3.83
N MET A 218 1.42 7.53 -4.35
CA MET A 218 2.63 7.07 -3.67
C MET A 218 3.22 8.10 -2.67
N PRO A 219 2.50 9.06 -2.23
CA PRO A 219 2.65 10.36 -1.58
C PRO A 219 4.08 10.91 -1.53
N LEU A 220 4.68 11.23 -2.68
CA LEU A 220 6.01 11.84 -2.74
C LEU A 220 5.94 13.36 -2.63
N PHE A 221 6.99 13.99 -2.08
CA PHE A 221 7.13 15.44 -2.11
C PHE A 221 7.16 15.98 -3.57
N PRO A 222 6.43 17.07 -3.86
CA PRO A 222 5.59 17.90 -2.99
C PRO A 222 4.12 17.48 -2.86
N LEU A 223 3.68 16.38 -3.51
CA LEU A 223 2.27 15.99 -3.64
C LEU A 223 1.76 15.08 -2.49
N HIS A 224 2.48 15.02 -1.37
CA HIS A 224 2.21 14.14 -0.23
C HIS A 224 1.25 14.72 0.83
N THR A 225 0.90 16.02 0.74
CA THR A 225 0.30 16.73 1.88
C THR A 225 -1.12 16.28 2.25
N TRP A 226 -1.78 15.51 1.38
CA TRP A 226 -3.08 14.92 1.68
C TRP A 226 -3.00 13.77 2.69
N LEU A 227 -1.89 13.02 2.69
CA LEU A 227 -1.78 11.77 3.43
C LEU A 227 -1.84 11.96 4.95
N PRO A 228 -1.05 12.85 5.59
CA PRO A 228 -1.12 13.05 7.05
C PRO A 228 -2.50 13.51 7.53
N ASP A 229 -3.19 14.34 6.74
CA ASP A 229 -4.53 14.84 7.09
C ASP A 229 -5.58 13.72 6.94
N ALA A 230 -5.51 12.94 5.85
CA ALA A 230 -6.39 11.80 5.64
C ALA A 230 -6.26 10.77 6.77
N HIS A 231 -5.03 10.39 7.15
CA HIS A 231 -4.80 9.39 8.20
C HIS A 231 -5.16 9.86 9.60
N SER A 232 -4.93 11.14 9.92
CA SER A 232 -5.31 11.65 11.24
C SER A 232 -6.82 11.61 11.46
N GLU A 233 -7.59 11.78 10.39
CA GLU A 233 -9.06 11.84 10.49
C GLU A 233 -9.74 10.50 10.16
N ALA A 234 -9.10 9.62 9.39
CA ALA A 234 -9.69 8.32 9.04
C ALA A 234 -9.92 7.41 10.25
N SER A 235 -10.93 6.54 10.15
CA SER A 235 -11.07 5.41 11.07
C SER A 235 -9.82 4.53 11.05
N THR A 236 -9.60 3.75 12.11
CA THR A 236 -8.45 2.81 12.18
C THR A 236 -8.40 1.88 10.98
N GLN A 237 -9.54 1.30 10.60
CA GLN A 237 -9.68 0.45 9.43
C GLN A 237 -9.35 1.19 8.12
N GLY A 238 -9.84 2.44 8.00
CA GLY A 238 -9.52 3.31 6.86
C GLY A 238 -8.02 3.57 6.74
N SER A 239 -7.34 3.88 7.84
CA SER A 239 -5.89 4.11 7.85
C SER A 239 -5.09 2.86 7.50
N MET A 240 -5.50 1.68 7.98
CA MET A 240 -4.87 0.40 7.61
C MET A 240 -4.94 0.16 6.10
N MET A 241 -6.08 0.42 5.47
CA MET A 241 -6.27 0.22 4.02
C MET A 241 -5.59 1.30 3.18
N LEU A 242 -5.71 2.57 3.58
CA LEU A 242 -5.08 3.70 2.89
C LEU A 242 -3.56 3.49 2.77
N SER A 243 -2.88 3.31 3.89
CA SER A 243 -1.42 3.21 3.89
C SER A 243 -0.93 1.81 3.54
N GLY A 244 -1.64 0.78 4.00
CA GLY A 244 -1.26 -0.60 3.76
C GLY A 244 -1.41 -1.03 2.30
N ILE A 245 -2.46 -0.55 1.60
CA ILE A 245 -2.81 -1.05 0.27
C ILE A 245 -2.91 0.07 -0.78
N LEU A 246 -3.66 1.18 -0.52
CA LEU A 246 -3.92 2.19 -1.54
C LEU A 246 -2.61 2.81 -2.07
N THR A 247 -1.67 3.17 -1.20
CA THR A 247 -0.38 3.73 -1.63
C THR A 247 0.43 2.79 -2.53
N LYS A 248 0.13 1.49 -2.54
CA LYS A 248 0.76 0.49 -3.42
C LYS A 248 0.12 0.45 -4.80
N PHE A 249 -1.04 1.06 -5.00
CA PHE A 249 -1.58 1.29 -6.36
C PHE A 249 -0.59 2.15 -7.15
N GLY A 250 -0.14 3.28 -6.56
CA GLY A 250 0.90 4.11 -7.14
C GLY A 250 2.23 3.37 -7.29
N GLY A 251 2.66 2.61 -6.26
CA GLY A 251 3.89 1.83 -6.30
C GLY A 251 3.87 0.75 -7.39
N PHE A 252 2.77 0.04 -7.57
CA PHE A 252 2.57 -0.93 -8.64
C PHE A 252 2.59 -0.25 -10.01
N GLY A 253 1.86 0.87 -10.16
CA GLY A 253 1.88 1.67 -11.39
C GLY A 253 3.29 2.16 -11.74
N MET A 254 4.06 2.64 -10.75
CA MET A 254 5.47 3.03 -10.94
C MET A 254 6.33 1.87 -11.42
N LEU A 255 6.23 0.69 -10.78
CA LEU A 255 6.96 -0.50 -11.24
C LEU A 255 6.60 -0.82 -12.70
N LEU A 256 5.33 -0.80 -13.06
CA LEU A 256 4.88 -1.10 -14.43
C LEU A 256 5.51 -0.14 -15.45
N ILE A 257 5.46 1.18 -15.22
CA ILE A 257 6.02 2.14 -16.20
C ILE A 257 7.54 2.10 -16.27
N PHE A 258 8.24 1.82 -15.15
CA PHE A 258 9.69 1.72 -15.15
C PHE A 258 10.20 0.44 -15.82
N ILE A 259 9.42 -0.65 -15.76
CA ILE A 259 9.75 -1.91 -16.45
C ILE A 259 9.39 -1.84 -17.94
N THR A 260 8.25 -1.21 -18.28
CA THR A 260 7.71 -1.27 -19.66
C THR A 260 8.12 -0.10 -20.54
N MET A 261 8.49 1.06 -19.97
CA MET A 261 8.80 2.28 -20.73
C MET A 261 10.31 2.59 -20.70
N PRO A 262 11.06 2.35 -21.79
CA PRO A 262 12.52 2.60 -21.84
C PRO A 262 12.92 4.04 -21.53
N ILE A 263 12.05 5.02 -21.84
CA ILE A 263 12.27 6.44 -21.56
C ILE A 263 12.48 6.73 -20.05
N ALA A 264 11.99 5.88 -19.16
CA ALA A 264 12.18 5.99 -17.71
C ALA A 264 13.66 6.14 -17.32
N ARG A 265 14.57 5.52 -18.11
CA ARG A 265 16.01 5.60 -17.86
C ARG A 265 16.54 7.03 -17.91
N SER A 266 16.02 7.87 -18.77
CA SER A 266 16.42 9.29 -18.89
C SER A 266 16.03 10.09 -17.64
N PHE A 267 15.01 9.68 -16.92
CA PHE A 267 14.51 10.35 -15.71
C PHE A 267 15.01 9.71 -14.41
N SER A 268 15.62 8.53 -14.46
CA SER A 268 15.99 7.69 -13.31
C SER A 268 16.75 8.48 -12.23
N LEU A 269 17.84 9.19 -12.57
CA LEU A 269 18.64 9.95 -11.62
C LEU A 269 17.85 11.09 -10.96
N TYR A 270 17.04 11.82 -11.73
CA TYR A 270 16.24 12.94 -11.20
C TYR A 270 15.15 12.42 -10.25
N ILE A 271 14.55 11.29 -10.58
CA ILE A 271 13.53 10.65 -9.73
C ILE A 271 14.15 10.06 -8.47
N ALA A 272 15.34 9.46 -8.56
CA ALA A 272 16.09 8.99 -7.39
C ALA A 272 16.44 10.15 -6.43
N ALA A 273 16.86 11.29 -6.98
CA ALA A 273 17.13 12.50 -6.20
C ALA A 273 15.85 13.04 -5.54
N LEU A 274 14.73 13.14 -6.28
CA LEU A 274 13.44 13.58 -5.77
C LEU A 274 12.95 12.66 -4.64
N ALA A 275 13.06 11.35 -4.81
CA ALA A 275 12.68 10.36 -3.81
C ALA A 275 13.54 10.51 -2.53
N THR A 276 14.84 10.73 -2.68
CA THR A 276 15.76 11.00 -1.56
C THR A 276 15.35 12.26 -0.80
N ILE A 277 15.11 13.38 -1.50
CA ILE A 277 14.65 14.64 -0.91
C ILE A 277 13.32 14.42 -0.18
N SER A 278 12.38 13.69 -0.78
CA SER A 278 11.08 13.37 -0.19
C SER A 278 11.23 12.61 1.13
N ALA A 279 12.12 11.60 1.18
CA ALA A 279 12.36 10.81 2.40
C ALA A 279 12.90 11.67 3.55
N PHE A 280 13.92 12.49 3.30
CA PHE A 280 14.47 13.40 4.31
C PHE A 280 13.47 14.46 4.75
N TYR A 281 12.76 15.08 3.80
CA TYR A 281 11.75 16.08 4.10
C TYR A 281 10.65 15.52 5.03
N ALA A 282 10.13 14.32 4.72
CA ALA A 282 9.15 13.67 5.56
C ALA A 282 9.70 13.29 6.94
N ALA A 283 10.97 12.85 7.04
CA ALA A 283 11.62 12.55 8.31
C ALA A 283 11.72 13.80 9.20
N PHE A 284 12.10 14.95 8.67
CA PHE A 284 12.15 16.21 9.43
C PHE A 284 10.76 16.71 9.84
N LEU A 285 9.75 16.57 8.98
CA LEU A 285 8.38 16.93 9.34
C LEU A 285 7.82 16.03 10.43
N MET A 286 8.13 14.72 10.40
CA MET A 286 7.71 13.75 11.41
C MET A 286 8.17 14.16 12.81
N MET A 287 9.38 14.69 12.96
CA MET A 287 9.95 15.12 14.23
C MET A 287 9.15 16.25 14.93
N ARG A 288 8.34 16.98 14.19
CA ARG A 288 7.49 18.07 14.71
C ARG A 288 6.07 17.61 15.03
N GLN A 289 5.69 16.37 14.70
CA GLN A 289 4.35 15.86 14.93
C GLN A 289 4.16 15.45 16.40
N ARG A 290 2.93 15.62 16.88
CA ARG A 290 2.50 15.19 18.22
C ARG A 290 1.36 14.20 18.19
N ASP A 291 0.62 14.11 17.11
CA ASP A 291 -0.45 13.13 16.90
C ASP A 291 0.15 11.81 16.44
N ILE A 292 -0.15 10.71 17.16
CA ILE A 292 0.41 9.39 16.90
C ILE A 292 0.06 8.86 15.51
N LYS A 293 -1.18 9.10 15.00
CA LYS A 293 -1.56 8.71 13.64
C LYS A 293 -0.81 9.53 12.59
N ARG A 294 -0.61 10.84 12.81
CA ARG A 294 0.20 11.67 11.92
C ARG A 294 1.65 11.24 11.89
N ILE A 295 2.20 10.82 13.03
CA ILE A 295 3.57 10.26 13.10
C ILE A 295 3.66 9.03 12.22
N VAL A 296 2.75 8.06 12.38
CA VAL A 296 2.71 6.84 11.54
C VAL A 296 2.48 7.19 10.05
N ALA A 297 1.66 8.21 9.74
CA ALA A 297 1.48 8.67 8.36
C ALA A 297 2.78 9.20 7.72
N HIS A 298 3.63 9.90 8.48
CA HIS A 298 4.93 10.36 7.95
C HIS A 298 5.90 9.21 7.71
N THR A 299 5.84 8.11 8.50
CA THR A 299 6.65 6.92 8.18
C THR A 299 6.28 6.34 6.81
N THR A 300 5.00 6.40 6.42
CA THR A 300 4.56 5.99 5.08
C THR A 300 5.20 6.83 3.98
N ILE A 301 5.30 8.15 4.14
CA ILE A 301 5.95 9.02 3.14
C ILE A 301 7.43 8.68 3.02
N ILE A 302 8.12 8.44 4.14
CA ILE A 302 9.54 8.06 4.16
C ILE A 302 9.75 6.74 3.42
N GLU A 303 9.05 5.70 3.83
CA GLU A 303 9.17 4.34 3.28
C GLU A 303 8.79 4.28 1.80
N MET A 304 7.67 4.92 1.39
CA MET A 304 7.27 4.97 -0.01
C MET A 304 8.26 5.76 -0.87
N SER A 305 8.92 6.78 -0.31
CA SER A 305 10.00 7.50 -0.99
C SER A 305 11.24 6.60 -1.20
N ILE A 306 11.60 5.79 -0.22
CA ILE A 306 12.70 4.82 -0.33
C ILE A 306 12.37 3.72 -1.35
N ILE A 307 11.13 3.25 -1.38
CA ILE A 307 10.62 2.32 -2.39
C ILE A 307 10.72 2.94 -3.79
N MET A 308 10.34 4.23 -3.94
CA MET A 308 10.49 4.94 -5.21
C MET A 308 11.96 5.08 -5.63
N PHE A 309 12.84 5.39 -4.70
CA PHE A 309 14.28 5.39 -4.95
C PHE A 309 14.75 4.03 -5.49
N SER A 310 14.29 2.93 -4.89
CA SER A 310 14.63 1.57 -5.32
C SER A 310 14.13 1.28 -6.74
N ILE A 311 12.90 1.70 -7.08
CA ILE A 311 12.37 1.60 -8.46
C ILE A 311 13.26 2.38 -9.43
N ALA A 312 13.67 3.59 -9.05
CA ALA A 312 14.49 4.46 -9.88
C ALA A 312 15.92 3.94 -10.11
N THR A 313 16.40 2.94 -9.36
CA THR A 313 17.68 2.29 -9.64
C THR A 313 17.68 1.55 -10.97
N MET A 314 16.52 1.12 -11.46
CA MET A 314 16.34 0.33 -12.68
C MET A 314 17.23 -0.93 -12.75
N THR A 315 17.56 -1.49 -11.60
CA THR A 315 18.29 -2.77 -11.46
C THR A 315 17.31 -3.88 -11.04
N ALA A 316 17.60 -5.13 -11.38
CA ALA A 316 16.78 -6.25 -10.96
C ALA A 316 16.62 -6.31 -9.43
N ILE A 317 17.76 -6.21 -8.70
CA ILE A 317 17.76 -6.18 -7.23
C ILE A 317 16.99 -4.99 -6.69
N GLY A 318 17.05 -3.82 -7.35
CA GLY A 318 16.28 -2.64 -6.97
C GLY A 318 14.77 -2.84 -7.13
N TYR A 319 14.33 -3.49 -8.20
CA TYR A 319 12.91 -3.85 -8.38
C TYR A 319 12.45 -4.88 -7.36
N GLU A 320 13.27 -5.90 -7.07
CA GLU A 320 13.02 -6.85 -5.98
C GLU A 320 12.90 -6.13 -4.63
N GLY A 321 13.84 -5.22 -4.33
CA GLY A 321 13.81 -4.41 -3.13
C GLY A 321 12.57 -3.54 -3.04
N ALA A 322 12.15 -2.92 -4.13
CA ALA A 322 10.93 -2.11 -4.17
C ALA A 322 9.67 -2.95 -3.93
N LEU A 323 9.53 -4.10 -4.57
CA LEU A 323 8.39 -4.98 -4.39
C LEU A 323 8.35 -5.55 -2.96
N TYR A 324 9.51 -5.98 -2.46
CA TYR A 324 9.63 -6.47 -1.09
C TYR A 324 9.36 -5.35 -0.08
N GLY A 325 9.79 -4.12 -0.37
CA GLY A 325 9.50 -2.92 0.39
C GLY A 325 8.01 -2.61 0.45
N MET A 326 7.29 -2.74 -0.66
CA MET A 326 5.83 -2.59 -0.67
C MET A 326 5.14 -3.63 0.21
N LEU A 327 5.57 -4.90 0.16
CA LEU A 327 5.08 -5.97 1.03
C LEU A 327 5.34 -5.64 2.51
N SER A 328 6.59 -5.35 2.85
CA SER A 328 7.04 -5.04 4.22
C SER A 328 6.30 -3.84 4.79
N HIS A 329 6.38 -2.70 4.08
CA HIS A 329 5.72 -1.47 4.51
C HIS A 329 4.20 -1.67 4.64
N GLY A 330 3.55 -2.38 3.69
CA GLY A 330 2.11 -2.66 3.77
C GLY A 330 1.72 -3.35 5.07
N LEU A 331 2.42 -4.43 5.42
CA LEU A 331 2.14 -5.20 6.64
C LEU A 331 2.45 -4.41 7.91
N VAL A 332 3.63 -3.77 7.99
CA VAL A 332 4.06 -3.08 9.21
C VAL A 332 3.26 -1.80 9.44
N VAL A 333 2.93 -1.03 8.41
CA VAL A 333 2.14 0.19 8.59
C VAL A 333 0.68 -0.11 8.97
N ALA A 334 0.10 -1.19 8.44
CA ALA A 334 -1.22 -1.65 8.87
C ALA A 334 -1.19 -2.05 10.37
N LEU A 335 -0.14 -2.72 10.83
CA LEU A 335 0.10 -3.04 12.24
C LEU A 335 0.20 -1.77 13.09
N MET A 336 0.96 -0.78 12.63
CA MET A 336 1.18 0.49 13.35
C MET A 336 -0.10 1.32 13.44
N PHE A 337 -0.92 1.40 12.37
CA PHE A 337 -2.21 2.08 12.42
C PHE A 337 -3.22 1.34 13.29
N LEU A 338 -3.21 0.01 13.28
CA LEU A 338 -4.04 -0.78 14.18
C LEU A 338 -3.66 -0.53 15.65
N ALA A 339 -2.37 -0.42 15.95
CA ALA A 339 -1.87 -0.11 17.29
C ALA A 339 -2.19 1.35 17.70
N ALA A 340 -1.98 2.31 16.82
CA ALA A 340 -2.32 3.71 17.06
C ALA A 340 -3.83 3.90 17.27
N GLY A 341 -4.66 3.23 16.47
CA GLY A 341 -6.12 3.22 16.65
C GLY A 341 -6.56 2.54 17.94
N GLY A 342 -5.87 1.48 18.35
CA GLY A 342 -6.09 0.85 19.66
C GLY A 342 -5.78 1.78 20.83
N ILE A 343 -4.72 2.61 20.72
CA ILE A 343 -4.40 3.65 21.71
C ILE A 343 -5.48 4.71 21.72
N GLU A 344 -5.88 5.24 20.58
CA GLU A 344 -6.96 6.22 20.47
C GLU A 344 -8.27 5.70 21.09
N HIS A 345 -8.64 4.45 20.81
CA HIS A 345 -9.82 3.82 21.37
C HIS A 345 -9.76 3.70 22.91
N MET A 346 -8.62 3.23 23.45
CA MET A 346 -8.47 3.04 24.89
C MET A 346 -8.38 4.34 25.69
N PHE A 347 -7.76 5.37 25.12
CA PHE A 347 -7.42 6.59 25.88
C PHE A 347 -8.17 7.83 25.42
N HIS A 348 -8.91 7.78 24.31
CA HIS A 348 -9.54 8.91 23.62
C HIS A 348 -8.58 10.10 23.41
N GLU A 349 -7.30 9.79 23.28
CA GLU A 349 -6.23 10.76 23.11
C GLU A 349 -5.19 10.26 22.08
N ARG A 350 -4.69 11.18 21.26
CA ARG A 350 -3.69 10.89 20.22
C ARG A 350 -2.39 11.66 20.43
N ASN A 351 -2.38 12.66 21.31
CA ASN A 351 -1.22 13.50 21.55
C ASN A 351 -0.19 12.78 22.43
N ILE A 352 0.97 12.45 21.85
CA ILE A 352 2.09 11.80 22.54
C ILE A 352 2.66 12.65 23.71
N GLY A 353 2.40 13.96 23.72
CA GLY A 353 2.76 14.84 24.82
C GLY A 353 1.93 14.60 26.08
N VAL A 354 0.67 14.20 25.91
CA VAL A 354 -0.28 13.89 26.98
C VAL A 354 -0.17 12.42 27.42
N LEU A 355 -0.10 11.52 26.45
CA LEU A 355 -0.01 10.08 26.67
C LEU A 355 1.29 9.71 27.39
N LYS A 356 1.20 9.13 28.59
CA LYS A 356 2.36 8.72 29.41
C LYS A 356 2.16 7.34 30.01
N GLY A 357 3.26 6.56 30.07
CA GLY A 357 3.27 5.26 30.75
C GLY A 357 2.30 4.23 30.17
N LEU A 358 2.04 4.28 28.86
CA LEU A 358 1.08 3.42 28.16
C LEU A 358 1.35 1.92 28.39
N SER A 359 2.61 1.53 28.52
CA SER A 359 3.02 0.13 28.75
C SER A 359 2.49 -0.46 30.07
N LYS A 360 2.13 0.37 31.05
CA LYS A 360 1.55 -0.09 32.32
C LYS A 360 0.12 -0.61 32.15
N TYR A 361 -0.65 -0.04 31.22
CA TYR A 361 -2.06 -0.37 31.00
C TYR A 361 -2.31 -1.24 29.77
N SER A 362 -1.52 -1.09 28.72
CA SER A 362 -1.66 -1.86 27.50
C SER A 362 -0.32 -2.42 27.04
N LYS A 363 0.15 -3.49 27.71
CA LYS A 363 1.40 -4.17 27.38
C LYS A 363 1.38 -4.66 25.92
N THR A 364 0.30 -5.32 25.50
CA THR A 364 0.17 -5.89 24.13
C THR A 364 0.35 -4.81 23.08
N THR A 365 -0.43 -3.71 23.15
CA THR A 365 -0.33 -2.62 22.14
C THR A 365 1.03 -1.95 22.17
N SER A 366 1.63 -1.79 23.37
CA SER A 366 2.95 -1.18 23.52
C SER A 366 4.05 -2.03 22.88
N TYR A 367 4.04 -3.35 23.08
CA TYR A 367 5.01 -4.25 22.46
C TYR A 367 4.78 -4.37 20.95
N VAL A 368 3.53 -4.41 20.49
CA VAL A 368 3.19 -4.40 19.05
C VAL A 368 3.74 -3.14 18.38
N PHE A 369 3.53 -1.98 18.99
CA PHE A 369 4.04 -0.72 18.47
C PHE A 369 5.59 -0.69 18.45
N LEU A 370 6.23 -1.21 19.51
CA LEU A 370 7.69 -1.35 19.59
C LEU A 370 8.24 -2.27 18.48
N ILE A 371 7.62 -3.43 18.28
CA ILE A 371 8.01 -4.36 17.21
C ILE A 371 7.84 -3.68 15.84
N GLY A 372 6.74 -2.97 15.60
CA GLY A 372 6.54 -2.23 14.36
C GLY A 372 7.67 -1.25 14.07
N ILE A 373 8.14 -0.52 15.08
CA ILE A 373 9.30 0.38 14.94
C ILE A 373 10.57 -0.39 14.59
N PHE A 374 10.82 -1.50 15.25
CA PHE A 374 11.99 -2.33 14.95
C PHE A 374 11.96 -2.88 13.52
N VAL A 375 10.78 -3.27 13.03
CA VAL A 375 10.60 -3.70 11.63
C VAL A 375 10.94 -2.56 10.66
N MET A 376 10.41 -1.35 10.90
CA MET A 376 10.70 -0.16 10.09
C MET A 376 12.16 0.30 10.19
N SER A 377 12.89 -0.15 11.22
CA SER A 377 14.32 0.14 11.42
C SER A 377 15.23 -0.98 10.87
N GLY A 378 14.68 -1.93 10.14
CA GLY A 378 15.47 -3.01 9.53
C GLY A 378 15.96 -4.08 10.53
N LEU A 379 15.14 -4.44 11.53
CA LEU A 379 15.50 -5.52 12.46
C LEU A 379 15.68 -6.85 11.70
N PRO A 380 16.81 -7.57 11.85
CA PRO A 380 17.01 -8.91 11.29
C PRO A 380 15.83 -9.86 11.60
N LEU A 381 15.56 -10.80 10.71
CA LEU A 381 14.45 -11.75 10.75
C LEU A 381 13.05 -11.14 10.52
N THR A 382 12.99 -9.87 10.12
CA THR A 382 11.74 -9.22 9.72
C THR A 382 11.76 -8.85 8.25
N THR A 383 10.57 -8.57 7.70
CA THR A 383 10.44 -8.12 6.30
C THR A 383 11.17 -6.81 6.01
N GLY A 384 11.27 -5.90 6.99
CA GLY A 384 11.97 -4.62 6.86
C GLY A 384 13.45 -4.81 6.55
N PHE A 385 14.13 -5.70 7.27
CA PHE A 385 15.55 -5.99 7.03
C PHE A 385 15.80 -6.47 5.60
N VAL A 386 14.99 -7.40 5.10
CA VAL A 386 15.14 -7.94 3.75
C VAL A 386 14.95 -6.85 2.69
N SER A 387 13.91 -6.03 2.86
CA SER A 387 13.65 -4.88 2.00
C SER A 387 14.82 -3.92 1.95
N ASP A 388 15.26 -3.46 3.11
CA ASP A 388 16.30 -2.42 3.22
C ASP A 388 17.64 -2.92 2.64
N LEU A 389 17.96 -4.21 2.87
CA LEU A 389 19.16 -4.84 2.30
C LEU A 389 19.12 -4.85 0.77
N LEU A 390 18.01 -5.25 0.16
CA LEU A 390 17.87 -5.28 -1.30
C LEU A 390 17.90 -3.86 -1.90
N ILE A 391 17.24 -2.90 -1.27
CA ILE A 391 17.26 -1.49 -1.67
C ILE A 391 18.68 -0.92 -1.59
N PHE A 392 19.41 -1.24 -0.52
CA PHE A 392 20.79 -0.84 -0.33
C PHE A 392 21.71 -1.38 -1.45
N ILE A 393 21.62 -2.67 -1.73
CA ILE A 393 22.41 -3.30 -2.80
C ILE A 393 22.03 -2.71 -4.18
N GLY A 394 20.74 -2.58 -4.47
CA GLY A 394 20.23 -1.97 -5.70
C GLY A 394 20.70 -0.54 -5.88
N GLY A 395 20.68 0.27 -4.80
CA GLY A 395 21.18 1.65 -4.79
C GLY A 395 22.66 1.75 -5.10
N ILE A 396 23.51 0.92 -4.46
CA ILE A 396 24.95 0.90 -4.72
C ILE A 396 25.23 0.45 -6.16
N ASN A 397 24.52 -0.56 -6.66
CA ASN A 397 24.71 -1.03 -8.03
C ASN A 397 24.38 0.04 -9.08
N ALA A 398 23.37 0.88 -8.81
CA ALA A 398 22.95 1.92 -9.75
C ALA A 398 23.74 3.23 -9.63
N PHE A 399 24.02 3.67 -8.41
CA PHE A 399 24.52 5.02 -8.12
C PHE A 399 25.84 5.01 -7.31
N GLY A 400 26.48 3.86 -7.16
CA GLY A 400 27.72 3.71 -6.36
C GLY A 400 27.46 4.10 -4.91
N ILE A 401 28.45 4.75 -4.27
CA ILE A 401 28.37 5.15 -2.85
C ILE A 401 27.20 6.09 -2.55
N TYR A 402 26.74 6.88 -3.52
CA TYR A 402 25.60 7.78 -3.35
C TYR A 402 24.28 7.05 -3.16
N GLY A 403 24.19 5.78 -3.56
CA GLY A 403 23.03 4.92 -3.34
C GLY A 403 22.70 4.65 -1.87
N ILE A 404 23.63 4.95 -0.94
CA ILE A 404 23.44 4.80 0.50
C ILE A 404 22.65 5.99 1.09
N VAL A 405 22.69 7.16 0.45
CA VAL A 405 22.18 8.41 1.03
C VAL A 405 20.71 8.33 1.49
N PRO A 406 19.77 7.77 0.72
CA PRO A 406 18.36 7.70 1.15
C PRO A 406 18.15 6.94 2.45
N LEU A 407 19.00 5.93 2.73
CA LEU A 407 18.85 5.09 3.92
C LEU A 407 19.13 5.83 5.23
N PHE A 408 19.86 6.97 5.19
CA PHE A 408 20.01 7.80 6.37
C PHE A 408 18.68 8.38 6.88
N SER A 409 17.66 8.49 6.03
CA SER A 409 16.32 8.88 6.46
C SER A 409 15.66 7.83 7.37
N LEU A 410 15.99 6.53 7.22
CA LEU A 410 15.54 5.46 8.12
C LEU A 410 16.20 5.59 9.50
N ILE A 411 17.45 6.03 9.58
CA ILE A 411 18.12 6.30 10.86
C ILE A 411 17.40 7.44 11.60
N LEU A 412 17.01 8.50 10.89
CA LEU A 412 16.22 9.59 11.46
C LEU A 412 14.85 9.10 11.93
N LEU A 413 14.17 8.25 11.12
CA LEU A 413 12.91 7.62 11.48
C LEU A 413 13.06 6.81 12.77
N ALA A 414 14.02 5.89 12.82
CA ALA A 414 14.27 5.04 13.97
C ALA A 414 14.57 5.84 15.25
N GLY A 415 15.44 6.85 15.14
CA GLY A 415 15.80 7.72 16.26
C GLY A 415 14.61 8.50 16.81
N PHE A 416 13.76 9.07 15.92
CA PHE A 416 12.57 9.78 16.37
C PHE A 416 11.51 8.85 16.97
N MET A 417 11.27 7.70 16.36
CA MET A 417 10.32 6.71 16.88
C MET A 417 10.77 6.16 18.24
N TYR A 418 12.07 5.99 18.44
CA TYR A 418 12.62 5.66 19.78
C TYR A 418 12.28 6.73 20.83
N LEU A 419 12.39 8.03 20.47
CA LEU A 419 11.98 9.11 21.36
C LEU A 419 10.49 9.09 21.69
N VAL A 420 9.63 8.75 20.71
CA VAL A 420 8.18 8.59 20.91
C VAL A 420 7.90 7.48 21.93
N ILE A 421 8.55 6.32 21.78
CA ILE A 421 8.40 5.20 22.71
C ILE A 421 8.83 5.59 24.12
N ASN A 422 10.03 6.14 24.29
CA ASN A 422 10.52 6.51 25.62
C ASN A 422 9.63 7.56 26.30
N ARG A 423 9.16 8.54 25.56
CA ARG A 423 8.39 9.65 26.13
C ARG A 423 6.92 9.32 26.41
N SER A 424 6.33 8.37 25.72
CA SER A 424 4.91 8.06 25.84
C SER A 424 4.66 6.67 26.41
N PHE A 425 5.37 5.64 25.97
CA PHE A 425 5.08 4.26 26.36
C PHE A 425 5.78 3.88 27.68
N PHE A 426 7.06 4.22 27.84
CA PHE A 426 7.88 3.83 28.98
C PHE A 426 8.23 4.98 29.93
N ALA A 427 7.59 6.13 29.80
CA ALA A 427 7.82 7.26 30.69
C ALA A 427 7.48 6.92 32.14
N ASN A 428 8.39 7.27 33.09
CA ASN A 428 8.18 7.10 34.53
C ASN A 428 7.29 8.19 35.17
N LYS A 429 6.43 8.85 34.42
CA LYS A 429 5.45 9.81 34.92
C LYS A 429 4.15 9.11 35.27
N GLN A 430 3.25 9.81 36.00
CA GLN A 430 1.92 9.27 36.26
C GLN A 430 1.27 8.80 34.98
N PRO A 431 0.89 7.52 34.88
CA PRO A 431 0.39 6.94 33.65
C PRO A 431 -1.02 7.46 33.36
N THR A 432 -1.27 7.77 32.09
CA THR A 432 -2.63 8.08 31.60
C THR A 432 -3.48 6.81 31.74
N LYS A 433 -4.59 6.87 32.49
CA LYS A 433 -5.48 5.73 32.68
C LYS A 433 -6.36 5.54 31.45
N PRO A 434 -6.56 4.30 30.97
CA PRO A 434 -7.51 4.02 29.89
C PRO A 434 -8.94 4.18 30.38
N SER A 435 -9.81 4.65 29.50
CA SER A 435 -11.26 4.67 29.68
C SER A 435 -11.93 3.38 29.22
N GLU A 436 -11.30 2.69 28.27
CA GLU A 436 -11.82 1.48 27.65
C GLU A 436 -10.72 0.40 27.54
N HIS A 437 -11.14 -0.85 27.23
CA HIS A 437 -10.23 -1.95 26.97
C HIS A 437 -10.07 -2.21 25.48
N LEU A 438 -8.87 -2.69 25.07
CA LEU A 438 -8.63 -3.11 23.70
C LEU A 438 -9.54 -4.28 23.33
N PRO A 439 -10.33 -4.19 22.25
CA PRO A 439 -11.16 -5.30 21.78
C PRO A 439 -10.34 -6.57 21.49
N GLN A 440 -10.84 -7.74 21.85
CA GLN A 440 -10.17 -9.02 21.58
C GLN A 440 -9.92 -9.23 20.07
N ALA A 441 -10.85 -8.75 19.27
CA ALA A 441 -10.75 -8.79 17.80
C ALA A 441 -9.53 -8.03 17.25
N ALA A 442 -9.13 -6.92 17.86
CA ALA A 442 -7.91 -6.19 17.47
C ALA A 442 -6.64 -7.03 17.70
N LYS A 443 -6.64 -7.88 18.74
CA LYS A 443 -5.50 -8.77 19.01
C LYS A 443 -5.34 -9.83 17.91
N ALA A 444 -6.42 -10.31 17.31
CA ALA A 444 -6.35 -11.21 16.16
C ALA A 444 -5.70 -10.51 14.94
N GLY A 445 -6.04 -9.24 14.68
CA GLY A 445 -5.37 -8.43 13.66
C GLY A 445 -3.87 -8.28 13.92
N TYR A 446 -3.47 -7.99 15.17
CA TYR A 446 -2.05 -7.95 15.53
C TYR A 446 -1.34 -9.28 15.26
N ALA A 447 -1.95 -10.40 15.65
CA ALA A 447 -1.36 -11.72 15.48
C ALA A 447 -1.12 -12.05 14.00
N ILE A 448 -2.11 -11.81 13.13
CA ILE A 448 -2.00 -12.07 11.70
C ILE A 448 -0.88 -11.23 11.08
N LEU A 449 -0.85 -9.93 11.35
CA LEU A 449 0.17 -9.04 10.78
C LEU A 449 1.57 -9.36 11.28
N LEU A 450 1.74 -9.61 12.59
CA LEU A 450 3.03 -10.01 13.17
C LEU A 450 3.52 -11.34 12.59
N LEU A 451 2.65 -12.36 12.55
CA LEU A 451 3.01 -13.65 11.97
C LEU A 451 3.47 -13.51 10.52
N SER A 452 2.76 -12.71 9.71
CA SER A 452 3.14 -12.47 8.32
C SER A 452 4.49 -11.75 8.20
N ILE A 453 4.75 -10.73 9.03
CA ILE A 453 6.02 -10.00 9.05
C ILE A 453 7.19 -10.94 9.36
N PHE A 454 7.05 -11.82 10.36
CA PHE A 454 8.12 -12.76 10.71
C PHE A 454 8.24 -13.93 9.73
N ILE A 455 7.14 -14.49 9.23
CA ILE A 455 7.18 -15.57 8.23
C ILE A 455 7.93 -15.11 6.99
N PHE A 456 7.55 -13.97 6.41
CA PHE A 456 8.24 -13.46 5.22
C PHE A 456 9.64 -12.90 5.55
N GLY A 457 9.89 -12.44 6.76
CA GLY A 457 11.23 -12.01 7.19
C GLY A 457 12.23 -13.16 7.38
N ILE A 458 11.77 -14.30 7.91
CA ILE A 458 12.60 -15.52 8.13
C ILE A 458 12.73 -16.35 6.84
N LEU A 459 11.68 -16.38 6.02
CA LEU A 459 11.60 -17.17 4.78
C LEU A 459 11.44 -16.26 3.55
N PRO A 460 12.38 -15.32 3.29
CA PRO A 460 12.25 -14.36 2.19
C PRO A 460 12.23 -15.02 0.82
N PHE A 461 12.83 -16.20 0.68
CA PHE A 461 12.87 -16.96 -0.57
C PHE A 461 11.49 -17.33 -1.09
N ILE A 462 10.46 -17.43 -0.24
CA ILE A 462 9.07 -17.69 -0.65
C ILE A 462 8.57 -16.58 -1.60
N VAL A 463 8.96 -15.34 -1.37
CA VAL A 463 8.61 -14.19 -2.21
C VAL A 463 9.64 -13.98 -3.31
N LEU A 464 10.93 -14.02 -2.97
CA LEU A 464 12.01 -13.69 -3.91
C LEU A 464 12.12 -14.67 -5.08
N ASN A 465 11.90 -15.97 -4.85
CA ASN A 465 11.92 -16.98 -5.93
C ASN A 465 10.83 -16.73 -6.99
N LEU A 466 9.70 -16.11 -6.62
CA LEU A 466 8.67 -15.72 -7.59
C LEU A 466 9.13 -14.51 -8.42
N VAL A 467 9.81 -13.55 -7.77
CA VAL A 467 10.17 -12.28 -8.40
C VAL A 467 11.30 -12.46 -9.40
N ASN A 468 12.34 -13.20 -9.05
CA ASN A 468 13.51 -13.47 -9.90
C ASN A 468 13.14 -14.05 -11.28
N SER A 469 12.01 -14.73 -11.38
CA SER A 469 11.54 -15.33 -12.64
C SER A 469 10.73 -14.39 -13.54
N SER A 470 10.37 -13.17 -13.08
CA SER A 470 9.40 -12.28 -13.75
C SER A 470 9.91 -10.89 -14.14
N ILE A 471 11.09 -10.50 -13.66
CA ILE A 471 11.65 -9.14 -13.93
C ILE A 471 12.57 -9.16 -15.19
N LEU A 472 12.85 -10.31 -15.71
CA LEU A 472 13.59 -10.53 -16.96
C LEU A 472 12.67 -11.01 -18.07
#